data_38e8a6f193ca3ccdd7a9fefe8f017aa1
#
_entry.id   38e8a6f193ca3ccdd7a9fefe8f017aa1
#
_cell.length_a   1.000
_cell.length_b   1.000
_cell.length_c   1.000
_cell.angle_alpha   90.00
_cell.angle_beta   90.00
_cell.angle_gamma   90.00
#
_symmetry.space_group_name_H-M   'P 1'
#
loop_
_entity.id
_entity.type
_entity.pdbx_description
1 polymer ?
#
loop_
_entity_poly.entity_id
_entity_poly.type
_entity_poly.pdbx_seq_one_letter_code
_entity_poly.pdbx_strand_id
1 'polypeptide(L)'
;MSATSRATAQFADTEVVIGLAVADDVDGTLRHFEYIVPCGVATLGRRHIHHDPPLPEELTNAIGEMMDHVEDAKREIPALAGATEMTISGTVATVIAAVEIGGQAPDGDFVLSRDAAEDVFRTLATEAEVDRRHNPGLPAGSVSVIVAGCCAVVGLIRALHLDSVRVAAS
;
A
#
# COMPACT_ATOMS: atom_id res chain seq x y z
N MET A 1 -8.96 28.54 1.83
CA MET A 1 -9.10 27.39 2.76
C MET A 1 -8.99 26.13 1.92
N SER A 2 -8.03 25.28 2.20
CA SER A 2 -7.89 24.03 1.46
C SER A 2 -9.03 23.10 1.85
N ALA A 3 -9.79 22.63 0.86
CA ALA A 3 -10.79 21.59 1.06
C ALA A 3 -10.11 20.39 1.73
N THR A 4 -10.63 19.94 2.87
CA THR A 4 -10.09 18.79 3.56
C THR A 4 -10.45 17.55 2.75
N SER A 5 -9.49 17.01 2.00
CA SER A 5 -9.65 15.75 1.29
C SER A 5 -9.07 14.61 2.10
N ARG A 6 -9.79 13.49 2.16
CA ARG A 6 -9.33 12.26 2.82
C ARG A 6 -9.23 11.16 1.77
N ALA A 7 -8.01 10.72 1.52
CA ALA A 7 -7.74 9.61 0.63
C ALA A 7 -7.60 8.30 1.42
N THR A 8 -8.06 7.21 0.83
CA THR A 8 -7.96 5.87 1.39
C THR A 8 -7.49 4.88 0.33
N ALA A 9 -6.80 3.81 0.74
CA ALA A 9 -6.54 2.67 -0.12
C ALA A 9 -6.69 1.38 0.68
N GLN A 10 -7.57 0.49 0.22
CA GLN A 10 -7.78 -0.82 0.82
C GLN A 10 -7.15 -1.89 -0.07
N PHE A 11 -6.17 -2.60 0.47
CA PHE A 11 -5.46 -3.67 -0.22
C PHE A 11 -6.11 -5.02 0.08
N ALA A 12 -6.58 -5.67 -0.99
CA ALA A 12 -7.11 -7.03 -0.94
C ALA A 12 -6.32 -7.94 -1.91
N ASP A 13 -6.64 -9.22 -1.94
CA ASP A 13 -5.93 -10.21 -2.75
C ASP A 13 -6.13 -10.01 -4.26
N THR A 14 -7.32 -9.59 -4.68
CA THR A 14 -7.70 -9.50 -6.10
C THR A 14 -7.84 -8.07 -6.61
N GLU A 15 -7.98 -7.10 -5.71
CA GLU A 15 -8.18 -5.70 -6.06
C GLU A 15 -7.59 -4.76 -5.01
N VAL A 16 -7.37 -3.50 -5.39
CA VAL A 16 -7.13 -2.39 -4.47
C VAL A 16 -8.19 -1.34 -4.70
N VAL A 17 -8.88 -0.93 -3.64
CA VAL A 17 -9.90 0.12 -3.73
C VAL A 17 -9.31 1.44 -3.25
N ILE A 18 -9.20 2.41 -4.14
CA ILE A 18 -8.73 3.76 -3.84
C ILE A 18 -9.94 4.67 -3.70
N GLY A 19 -10.09 5.28 -2.55
CA GLY A 19 -11.19 6.20 -2.22
C GLY A 19 -10.70 7.62 -1.99
N LEU A 20 -11.56 8.60 -2.29
CA LEU A 20 -11.34 10.00 -1.98
C LEU A 20 -12.64 10.64 -1.50
N ALA A 21 -12.62 11.22 -0.32
CA ALA A 21 -13.70 12.06 0.19
C ALA A 21 -13.25 13.53 0.14
N VAL A 22 -14.02 14.36 -0.54
CA VAL A 22 -13.76 15.80 -0.70
C VAL A 22 -14.93 16.57 -0.14
N ALA A 23 -14.67 17.49 0.77
CA ALA A 23 -15.70 18.41 1.25
C ALA A 23 -16.02 19.47 0.18
N ASP A 24 -17.31 19.68 -0.09
CA ASP A 24 -17.76 20.78 -0.93
C ASP A 24 -17.59 22.11 -0.17
N ASP A 25 -16.97 23.10 -0.81
CA ASP A 25 -16.66 24.39 -0.17
C ASP A 25 -17.92 25.23 0.09
N VAL A 26 -19.06 24.89 -0.52
CA VAL A 26 -20.29 25.70 -0.46
C VAL A 26 -21.21 25.23 0.67
N ASP A 27 -21.45 23.94 0.79
CA ASP A 27 -22.42 23.40 1.74
C ASP A 27 -21.83 22.40 2.75
N GLY A 28 -20.52 22.10 2.64
CA GLY A 28 -19.82 21.12 3.49
C GLY A 28 -20.19 19.66 3.20
N THR A 29 -20.96 19.40 2.14
CA THR A 29 -21.32 18.04 1.75
C THR A 29 -20.08 17.26 1.34
N LEU A 30 -19.91 16.01 1.83
CA LEU A 30 -18.84 15.15 1.40
C LEU A 30 -19.19 14.43 0.10
N ARG A 31 -18.37 14.65 -0.92
CA ARG A 31 -18.41 13.87 -2.16
C ARG A 31 -17.42 12.71 -2.05
N HIS A 32 -17.90 11.51 -2.34
CA HIS A 32 -17.09 10.29 -2.31
C HIS A 32 -16.83 9.84 -3.75
N PHE A 33 -15.56 9.57 -4.02
CA PHE A 33 -15.08 8.98 -5.26
C PHE A 33 -14.39 7.68 -4.94
N GLU A 34 -14.50 6.71 -5.85
CA GLU A 34 -13.87 5.40 -5.70
C GLU A 34 -13.34 4.91 -7.04
N TYR A 35 -12.14 4.34 -7.02
CA TYR A 35 -11.53 3.68 -8.15
C TYR A 35 -11.08 2.28 -7.75
N ILE A 36 -11.52 1.27 -8.49
CA ILE A 36 -11.16 -0.12 -8.26
C ILE A 36 -10.01 -0.48 -9.19
N VAL A 37 -8.84 -0.72 -8.61
CA VAL A 37 -7.68 -1.28 -9.31
C VAL A 37 -7.92 -2.78 -9.47
N PRO A 38 -7.99 -3.33 -10.69
CA PRO A 38 -8.27 -4.74 -10.93
C PRO A 38 -7.01 -5.61 -10.74
N CYS A 39 -6.19 -5.28 -9.76
CA CYS A 39 -4.94 -5.96 -9.44
C CYS A 39 -4.68 -5.83 -7.93
N GLY A 40 -5.01 -6.86 -7.17
CA GLY A 40 -4.70 -6.92 -5.75
C GLY A 40 -3.35 -7.57 -5.48
N VAL A 41 -3.04 -7.75 -4.21
CA VAL A 41 -1.74 -8.24 -3.74
C VAL A 41 -1.39 -9.63 -4.29
N ALA A 42 -2.33 -10.58 -4.23
CA ALA A 42 -2.09 -11.92 -4.75
C ALA A 42 -2.00 -11.94 -6.28
N THR A 43 -2.77 -11.11 -6.96
CA THR A 43 -2.71 -10.96 -8.42
C THR A 43 -1.36 -10.41 -8.85
N LEU A 44 -0.88 -9.37 -8.19
CA LEU A 44 0.42 -8.75 -8.45
C LEU A 44 1.56 -9.77 -8.25
N GLY A 45 1.50 -10.52 -7.15
CA GLY A 45 2.49 -11.55 -6.83
C GLY A 45 2.54 -12.65 -7.89
N ARG A 46 1.40 -13.23 -8.27
CA ARG A 46 1.34 -14.26 -9.31
C ARG A 46 1.84 -13.76 -10.67
N ARG A 47 1.66 -12.49 -10.95
CA ARG A 47 2.03 -11.89 -12.24
C ARG A 47 3.51 -11.59 -12.36
N HIS A 48 4.16 -11.20 -11.28
CA HIS A 48 5.53 -10.67 -11.32
C HIS A 48 6.57 -11.41 -10.46
N ILE A 49 6.16 -12.06 -9.36
CA ILE A 49 7.11 -12.66 -8.41
C ILE A 49 7.19 -14.17 -8.65
N HIS A 50 8.29 -14.63 -9.24
CA HIS A 50 8.49 -16.03 -9.64
C HIS A 50 9.74 -16.66 -9.03
N HIS A 51 10.64 -15.86 -8.45
CA HIS A 51 11.87 -16.32 -7.81
C HIS A 51 11.85 -16.05 -6.30
N ASP A 52 12.64 -16.79 -5.56
CA ASP A 52 12.79 -16.64 -4.13
C ASP A 52 14.29 -16.68 -3.72
N PRO A 53 14.88 -15.57 -3.28
CA PRO A 53 14.27 -14.23 -3.24
C PRO A 53 13.92 -13.69 -4.64
N PRO A 54 12.97 -12.75 -4.74
CA PRO A 54 12.59 -12.15 -6.01
C PRO A 54 13.75 -11.46 -6.73
N LEU A 55 13.75 -11.52 -8.05
CA LEU A 55 14.74 -10.80 -8.86
C LEU A 55 14.43 -9.27 -8.89
N PRO A 56 15.45 -8.42 -9.04
CA PRO A 56 15.25 -6.97 -9.09
C PRO A 56 14.26 -6.51 -10.15
N GLU A 57 14.26 -7.13 -11.33
CA GLU A 57 13.31 -6.83 -12.41
C GLU A 57 11.87 -7.22 -12.07
N GLU A 58 11.66 -8.30 -11.33
CA GLU A 58 10.33 -8.70 -10.85
C GLU A 58 9.74 -7.65 -9.90
N LEU A 59 10.58 -7.16 -8.98
CA LEU A 59 10.20 -6.10 -8.04
C LEU A 59 9.90 -4.79 -8.76
N THR A 60 10.74 -4.41 -9.71
CA THR A 60 10.56 -3.20 -10.51
C THR A 60 9.27 -3.25 -11.32
N ASN A 61 8.98 -4.39 -11.94
CA ASN A 61 7.76 -4.58 -12.73
C ASN A 61 6.50 -4.57 -11.86
N ALA A 62 6.54 -5.20 -10.67
CA ALA A 62 5.42 -5.20 -9.74
C ALA A 62 5.11 -3.79 -9.23
N ILE A 63 6.12 -3.04 -8.82
CA ILE A 63 5.96 -1.64 -8.38
C ILE A 63 5.45 -0.78 -9.55
N GLY A 64 6.02 -0.95 -10.74
CA GLY A 64 5.62 -0.22 -11.96
C GLY A 64 4.16 -0.44 -12.32
N GLU A 65 3.67 -1.68 -12.30
CA GLU A 65 2.26 -1.97 -12.56
C GLU A 65 1.33 -1.26 -11.57
N MET A 66 1.66 -1.28 -10.28
CA MET A 66 0.84 -0.58 -9.28
C MET A 66 0.89 0.94 -9.51
N MET A 67 2.05 1.51 -9.84
CA MET A 67 2.16 2.93 -10.16
C MET A 67 1.31 3.32 -11.37
N ASP A 68 1.27 2.50 -12.43
CA ASP A 68 0.44 2.73 -13.61
C ASP A 68 -1.05 2.73 -13.25
N HIS A 69 -1.50 1.80 -12.41
CA HIS A 69 -2.88 1.78 -11.92
C HIS A 69 -3.23 3.00 -11.08
N VAL A 70 -2.31 3.51 -10.28
CA VAL A 70 -2.52 4.75 -9.51
C VAL A 70 -2.59 5.97 -10.44
N GLU A 71 -1.79 6.00 -11.52
CA GLU A 71 -1.91 7.04 -12.55
C GLU A 71 -3.27 7.00 -13.25
N ASP A 72 -3.82 5.81 -13.52
CA ASP A 72 -5.17 5.66 -14.06
C ASP A 72 -6.22 6.18 -13.05
N ALA A 73 -6.08 5.85 -11.78
CA ALA A 73 -6.95 6.38 -10.73
C ALA A 73 -6.91 7.92 -10.67
N LYS A 74 -5.74 8.55 -10.83
CA LYS A 74 -5.59 10.01 -10.89
C LYS A 74 -6.24 10.64 -12.11
N ARG A 75 -6.33 9.92 -13.24
CA ARG A 75 -7.07 10.38 -14.43
C ARG A 75 -8.57 10.37 -14.19
N GLU A 76 -9.09 9.32 -13.53
CA GLU A 76 -10.52 9.20 -13.19
C GLU A 76 -10.92 10.11 -12.03
N ILE A 77 -10.04 10.30 -11.05
CA ILE A 77 -10.25 11.15 -9.87
C ILE A 77 -9.12 12.19 -9.80
N PRO A 78 -9.15 13.27 -10.59
CA PRO A 78 -8.04 14.25 -10.66
C PRO A 78 -7.66 14.84 -9.30
N ALA A 79 -8.62 15.01 -8.39
CA ALA A 79 -8.38 15.52 -7.04
C ALA A 79 -7.46 14.61 -6.20
N LEU A 80 -7.32 13.34 -6.57
CA LEU A 80 -6.41 12.39 -5.91
C LEU A 80 -4.94 12.82 -6.02
N ALA A 81 -4.56 13.49 -7.11
CA ALA A 81 -3.20 14.00 -7.29
C ALA A 81 -2.77 15.04 -6.24
N GLY A 82 -3.73 15.70 -5.61
CA GLY A 82 -3.50 16.66 -4.53
C GLY A 82 -3.58 16.08 -3.12
N ALA A 83 -3.79 14.78 -2.98
CA ALA A 83 -3.86 14.13 -1.69
C ALA A 83 -2.49 14.16 -0.99
N THR A 84 -2.43 14.74 0.20
CA THR A 84 -1.22 14.81 1.04
C THR A 84 -1.26 13.81 2.19
N GLU A 85 -2.44 13.29 2.50
CA GLU A 85 -2.69 12.31 3.54
C GLU A 85 -3.50 11.15 2.97
N MET A 86 -3.06 9.93 3.28
CA MET A 86 -3.76 8.71 2.89
C MET A 86 -3.80 7.72 4.04
N THR A 87 -4.96 7.11 4.23
CA THR A 87 -5.12 5.97 5.14
C THR A 87 -5.12 4.69 4.31
N ILE A 88 -4.23 3.77 4.64
CA ILE A 88 -4.19 2.44 4.02
C ILE A 88 -4.73 1.39 4.98
N SER A 89 -5.36 0.36 4.44
CA SER A 89 -5.95 -0.73 5.22
C SER A 89 -5.81 -2.07 4.50
N GLY A 90 -6.16 -3.14 5.19
CA GLY A 90 -6.02 -4.51 4.73
C GLY A 90 -4.87 -5.25 5.42
N THR A 91 -4.86 -6.57 5.32
CA THR A 91 -3.87 -7.43 5.99
C THR A 91 -2.43 -7.02 5.69
N VAL A 92 -2.12 -6.69 4.44
CA VAL A 92 -0.77 -6.27 4.04
C VAL A 92 -0.34 -4.99 4.75
N ALA A 93 -1.21 -3.99 4.85
CA ALA A 93 -0.90 -2.73 5.53
C ALA A 93 -0.58 -2.97 7.01
N THR A 94 -1.40 -3.77 7.69
CA THR A 94 -1.19 -4.15 9.10
C THR A 94 0.11 -4.93 9.29
N VAL A 95 0.42 -5.86 8.39
CA VAL A 95 1.65 -6.66 8.47
C VAL A 95 2.89 -5.79 8.25
N ILE A 96 2.88 -4.88 7.30
CA ILE A 96 4.00 -3.94 7.09
C ILE A 96 4.25 -3.11 8.36
N ALA A 97 3.20 -2.60 9.00
CA ALA A 97 3.33 -1.89 10.28
C ALA A 97 3.92 -2.78 11.38
N ALA A 98 3.49 -4.04 11.48
CA ALA A 98 4.00 -4.99 12.44
C ALA A 98 5.49 -5.32 12.22
N VAL A 99 5.91 -5.48 10.97
CA VAL A 99 7.32 -5.69 10.60
C VAL A 99 8.17 -4.47 10.95
N GLU A 100 7.69 -3.26 10.67
CA GLU A 100 8.39 -2.01 11.04
C GLU A 100 8.60 -1.89 12.55
N ILE A 101 7.59 -2.25 13.33
CA ILE A 101 7.65 -2.21 14.80
C ILE A 101 8.53 -3.37 15.33
N GLY A 102 8.66 -4.44 14.60
CA GLY A 102 9.39 -5.65 14.99
C GLY A 102 8.58 -6.61 15.87
N GLY A 103 7.26 -6.59 15.75
CA GLY A 103 6.39 -7.43 16.55
C GLY A 103 4.91 -7.32 16.19
N GLN A 104 4.07 -7.23 17.20
CA GLN A 104 2.63 -7.15 17.01
C GLN A 104 2.21 -5.79 16.41
N ALA A 105 1.22 -5.81 15.52
CA ALA A 105 0.62 -4.58 15.00
C ALA A 105 0.06 -3.72 16.13
N PRO A 106 0.12 -2.38 15.99
CA PRO A 106 -0.38 -1.47 17.03
C PRO A 106 -1.89 -1.57 17.20
N ASP A 107 -2.38 -1.31 18.41
CA ASP A 107 -3.83 -1.34 18.73
C ASP A 107 -4.61 -0.15 18.13
N GLY A 108 -3.93 0.83 17.58
CA GLY A 108 -4.52 2.02 16.95
C GLY A 108 -3.88 2.34 15.62
N ASP A 109 -4.26 3.49 15.06
CA ASP A 109 -3.66 3.97 13.82
C ASP A 109 -2.15 4.16 13.99
N PHE A 110 -1.41 3.74 12.96
CA PHE A 110 0.03 3.84 12.91
C PHE A 110 0.45 4.71 11.71
N VAL A 111 1.39 5.62 11.92
CA VAL A 111 1.97 6.42 10.82
C VAL A 111 3.21 5.71 10.30
N LEU A 112 3.13 5.26 9.06
CA LEU A 112 4.23 4.63 8.33
C LEU A 112 4.84 5.68 7.40
N SER A 113 6.09 6.08 7.67
CA SER A 113 6.81 6.97 6.77
C SER A 113 7.17 6.27 5.45
N ARG A 114 7.38 7.05 4.40
CA ARG A 114 7.87 6.53 3.12
C ARG A 114 9.17 5.75 3.30
N ASP A 115 10.12 6.30 4.04
CA ASP A 115 11.42 5.66 4.28
C ASP A 115 11.25 4.32 5.01
N ALA A 116 10.38 4.25 6.03
CA ALA A 116 10.08 3.00 6.73
C ALA A 116 9.44 1.96 5.80
N ALA A 117 8.48 2.36 4.96
CA ALA A 117 7.88 1.46 3.97
C ALA A 117 8.92 0.92 2.97
N GLU A 118 9.82 1.77 2.50
CA GLU A 118 10.91 1.38 1.61
C GLU A 118 11.92 0.44 2.31
N ASP A 119 12.21 0.66 3.59
CA ASP A 119 13.12 -0.19 4.38
C ASP A 119 12.52 -1.56 4.63
N VAL A 120 11.24 -1.64 5.01
CA VAL A 120 10.52 -2.93 5.15
C VAL A 120 10.52 -3.68 3.82
N PHE A 121 10.20 -3.00 2.72
CA PHE A 121 10.25 -3.59 1.38
C PHE A 121 11.63 -4.16 1.06
N ARG A 122 12.70 -3.38 1.22
CA ARG A 122 14.07 -3.83 0.94
C ARG A 122 14.47 -5.03 1.79
N THR A 123 14.16 -5.01 3.07
CA THR A 123 14.46 -6.11 3.99
C THR A 123 13.78 -7.40 3.53
N LEU A 124 12.47 -7.36 3.34
CA LEU A 124 11.70 -8.56 3.00
C LEU A 124 11.96 -9.07 1.57
N ALA A 125 12.22 -8.17 0.62
CA ALA A 125 12.47 -8.54 -0.76
C ALA A 125 13.86 -9.17 -1.00
N THR A 126 14.83 -8.90 -0.13
CA THR A 126 16.19 -9.49 -0.23
C THR A 126 16.34 -10.82 0.50
N GLU A 127 15.41 -11.16 1.38
CA GLU A 127 15.39 -12.42 2.09
C GLU A 127 14.65 -13.51 1.30
N ALA A 128 15.17 -14.75 1.37
CA ALA A 128 14.42 -15.91 0.92
C ALA A 128 13.23 -16.19 1.86
N GLU A 129 12.19 -16.84 1.37
CA GLU A 129 10.99 -17.14 2.17
C GLU A 129 11.33 -17.91 3.46
N VAL A 130 12.29 -18.84 3.40
CA VAL A 130 12.75 -19.63 4.54
C VAL A 130 13.32 -18.75 5.66
N ASP A 131 13.98 -17.66 5.31
CA ASP A 131 14.54 -16.72 6.29
C ASP A 131 13.50 -15.69 6.72
N ARG A 132 12.71 -15.19 5.77
CA ARG A 132 11.63 -14.21 5.97
C ARG A 132 10.60 -14.68 7.00
N ARG A 133 10.30 -15.97 7.05
CA ARG A 133 9.35 -16.56 8.04
C ARG A 133 9.75 -16.35 9.49
N HIS A 134 11.02 -16.04 9.76
CA HIS A 134 11.54 -15.78 11.11
C HIS A 134 11.41 -14.32 11.54
N ASN A 135 10.92 -13.44 10.66
CA ASN A 135 10.67 -12.04 11.02
C ASN A 135 9.56 -11.96 12.08
N PRO A 136 9.82 -11.34 13.24
CA PRO A 136 8.87 -11.34 14.37
C PRO A 136 7.55 -10.64 14.09
N GLY A 137 7.52 -9.67 13.14
CA GLY A 137 6.30 -8.97 12.74
C GLY A 137 5.53 -9.64 11.60
N LEU A 138 6.02 -10.77 11.05
CA LEU A 138 5.46 -11.40 9.86
C LEU A 138 4.68 -12.69 10.23
N PRO A 139 3.33 -12.68 10.16
CA PRO A 139 2.53 -13.87 10.38
C PRO A 139 2.81 -14.95 9.32
N ALA A 140 2.74 -16.22 9.72
CA ALA A 140 2.99 -17.36 8.83
C ALA A 140 2.13 -17.34 7.54
N GLY A 141 0.88 -16.91 7.63
CA GLY A 141 -0.03 -16.81 6.49
C GLY A 141 0.30 -15.68 5.51
N SER A 142 1.18 -14.74 5.87
CA SER A 142 1.54 -13.60 5.03
C SER A 142 2.91 -13.75 4.34
N VAL A 143 3.70 -14.76 4.71
CA VAL A 143 5.11 -14.91 4.26
C VAL A 143 5.23 -14.96 2.73
N SER A 144 4.33 -15.67 2.06
CA SER A 144 4.38 -15.85 0.60
C SER A 144 3.88 -14.64 -0.19
N VAL A 145 3.07 -13.77 0.41
CA VAL A 145 2.44 -12.64 -0.31
C VAL A 145 2.99 -11.27 0.07
N ILE A 146 3.77 -11.20 1.16
CA ILE A 146 4.16 -9.90 1.71
C ILE A 146 5.04 -9.07 0.77
N VAL A 147 5.90 -9.68 -0.02
CA VAL A 147 6.76 -8.93 -0.94
C VAL A 147 5.92 -8.23 -2.01
N ALA A 148 4.94 -8.94 -2.59
CA ALA A 148 3.99 -8.33 -3.52
C ALA A 148 3.17 -7.22 -2.84
N GLY A 149 2.79 -7.42 -1.58
CA GLY A 149 2.13 -6.40 -0.77
C GLY A 149 2.98 -5.15 -0.56
N CYS A 150 4.26 -5.32 -0.25
CA CYS A 150 5.21 -4.21 -0.18
C CYS A 150 5.32 -3.47 -1.51
N CYS A 151 5.41 -4.20 -2.64
CA CYS A 151 5.44 -3.58 -3.97
C CYS A 151 4.18 -2.75 -4.24
N ALA A 152 3.00 -3.24 -3.84
CA ALA A 152 1.75 -2.51 -4.00
C ALA A 152 1.72 -1.22 -3.15
N VAL A 153 2.09 -1.29 -1.87
CA VAL A 153 2.10 -0.14 -0.96
C VAL A 153 3.16 0.88 -1.38
N VAL A 154 4.37 0.44 -1.70
CA VAL A 154 5.46 1.32 -2.17
C VAL A 154 5.09 1.98 -3.50
N GLY A 155 4.49 1.24 -4.43
CA GLY A 155 4.00 1.77 -5.71
C GLY A 155 2.97 2.89 -5.51
N LEU A 156 2.01 2.69 -4.62
CA LEU A 156 1.02 3.70 -4.26
C LEU A 156 1.68 4.97 -3.67
N ILE A 157 2.56 4.79 -2.68
CA ILE A 157 3.26 5.91 -2.01
C ILE A 157 4.09 6.72 -3.02
N ARG A 158 4.82 6.03 -3.92
CA ARG A 158 5.64 6.69 -4.95
C ARG A 158 4.79 7.45 -5.96
N ALA A 159 3.73 6.84 -6.49
CA ALA A 159 2.88 7.44 -7.51
C ALA A 159 2.09 8.67 -7.01
N LEU A 160 1.76 8.70 -5.74
CA LEU A 160 1.08 9.83 -5.10
C LEU A 160 2.04 10.81 -4.43
N HIS A 161 3.35 10.56 -4.47
CA HIS A 161 4.39 11.40 -3.83
C HIS A 161 4.15 11.64 -2.33
N LEU A 162 3.64 10.63 -1.62
CA LEU A 162 3.34 10.74 -0.19
C LEU A 162 4.63 10.61 0.65
N ASP A 163 4.75 11.42 1.69
CA ASP A 163 5.84 11.32 2.68
C ASP A 163 5.55 10.26 3.75
N SER A 164 4.28 9.99 3.99
CA SER A 164 3.80 8.97 4.93
C SER A 164 2.38 8.54 4.60
N VAL A 165 1.99 7.39 5.14
CA VAL A 165 0.61 6.92 5.14
C VAL A 165 0.19 6.55 6.55
N ARG A 166 -1.10 6.65 6.82
CA ARG A 166 -1.69 6.15 8.06
C ARG A 166 -2.15 4.72 7.83
N VAL A 167 -1.70 3.80 8.65
CA VAL A 167 -2.19 2.42 8.64
C VAL A 167 -3.37 2.35 9.60
N ALA A 168 -4.56 2.01 9.09
CA ALA A 168 -5.76 1.89 9.92
C ALA A 168 -5.62 0.70 10.88
N ALA A 169 -6.16 0.85 12.09
CA ALA A 169 -6.30 -0.25 13.02
C ALA A 169 -7.16 -1.38 12.41
N SER A 170 -6.83 -2.61 12.73
CA SER A 170 -7.56 -3.81 12.26
C SER A 170 -8.80 -4.07 13.09
#